data_c1d3215d6eb2760fe0a3d7f2dd2bd32c
#
_entry.id   c1d3215d6eb2760fe0a3d7f2dd2bd32c
#
_cell.length_a   1.000
_cell.length_b   1.000
_cell.length_c   1.000
_cell.angle_alpha   90.00
_cell.angle_beta   90.00
_cell.angle_gamma   90.00
#
_symmetry.space_group_name_H-M   'P 1'
#
loop_
_entity.id
_entity.type
_entity.pdbx_description
1 polymer ?
#
loop_
_entity_poly.entity_id
_entity_poly.type
_entity_poly.pdbx_seq_one_letter_code
_entity_poly.pdbx_strand_id
1 'polypeptide(L)'
;SEAREQYDRERAVDHLAVDGGRRRSILALATDFPAVWRDPATPDRERKRMLALLIEDVTLTKRREISVAIRFKAGATTTLTLPRPLTAQQMRATHPEVRAQIDVLLDEYTDAQVAHVLNERGFQTGAGDPFDAVSVQWVRFSAKLPSLKLRLLAAGMITTKQLTEKTGVPRTTISRWRTKGLIQARMCAESGEWLYWLPEQIPPYRGAPKRQPVGTSTARGAL
;
A
#
# COMPACT_ATOMS: atom_id res chain seq x y z
N SER A 1 -8.34 -8.10 62.51
CA SER A 1 -9.72 -7.85 62.27
C SER A 1 -10.21 -6.48 62.64
N GLU A 2 -9.89 -5.97 63.86
CA GLU A 2 -10.32 -4.66 64.30
C GLU A 2 -9.90 -3.49 63.42
N ALA A 3 -8.66 -3.50 62.92
CA ALA A 3 -8.15 -2.46 62.06
C ALA A 3 -8.90 -2.39 60.71
N ARG A 4 -9.42 -3.52 60.23
CA ARG A 4 -10.19 -3.60 58.97
C ARG A 4 -11.62 -3.12 59.16
N GLU A 5 -12.20 -3.43 60.32
CA GLU A 5 -13.54 -2.94 60.70
C GLU A 5 -13.52 -1.43 61.03
N GLN A 6 -12.44 -0.94 61.59
CA GLN A 6 -12.24 0.49 61.83
C GLN A 6 -12.07 1.27 60.52
N TYR A 7 -11.31 0.74 59.57
CA TYR A 7 -11.15 1.30 58.24
C TYR A 7 -12.47 1.31 57.44
N ASP A 8 -13.24 0.22 57.53
CA ASP A 8 -14.54 0.12 56.87
C ASP A 8 -15.59 1.06 57.53
N ARG A 9 -15.54 1.29 58.86
CA ARG A 9 -16.37 2.28 59.54
C ARG A 9 -15.99 3.73 59.18
N GLU A 10 -14.70 4.05 59.17
CA GLU A 10 -14.24 5.38 58.73
C GLU A 10 -14.61 5.67 57.28
N ARG A 11 -14.49 4.66 56.40
CA ARG A 11 -14.89 4.77 55.02
C ARG A 11 -16.40 4.91 54.80
N ALA A 12 -17.21 4.26 55.63
CA ALA A 12 -18.66 4.38 55.60
C ALA A 12 -19.14 5.76 56.10
N VAL A 13 -18.47 6.34 57.11
CA VAL A 13 -18.76 7.68 57.65
C VAL A 13 -18.36 8.77 56.65
N ASP A 14 -17.25 8.61 55.92
CA ASP A 14 -16.80 9.57 54.92
C ASP A 14 -17.73 9.60 53.67
N HIS A 15 -18.40 8.50 53.37
CA HIS A 15 -19.39 8.44 52.30
C HIS A 15 -20.78 9.05 52.67
N LEU A 16 -21.07 9.25 53.96
CA LEU A 16 -22.41 9.66 54.39
C LEU A 16 -22.56 11.15 54.71
N ALA A 17 -21.48 11.94 54.75
CA ALA A 17 -21.51 13.33 55.21
C ALA A 17 -21.30 14.36 54.06
N VAL A 18 -21.86 14.15 52.89
CA VAL A 18 -21.95 15.27 51.95
C VAL A 18 -23.22 16.07 52.24
N ASP A 19 -23.05 17.13 53.05
CA ASP A 19 -24.10 18.12 53.33
C ASP A 19 -24.77 18.60 52.01
N GLY A 20 -26.10 18.83 52.09
CA GLY A 20 -26.92 19.20 50.91
C GLY A 20 -26.42 20.45 50.17
N GLY A 21 -25.72 21.36 50.89
CA GLY A 21 -25.01 22.50 50.29
C GLY A 21 -23.81 22.07 49.44
N ARG A 22 -23.02 21.18 49.98
CA ARG A 22 -21.83 20.64 49.31
C ARG A 22 -22.18 19.80 48.08
N ARG A 23 -23.28 19.04 48.14
CA ARG A 23 -23.83 18.29 47.03
C ARG A 23 -24.30 19.21 45.90
N ARG A 24 -24.96 20.33 46.17
CA ARG A 24 -25.37 21.33 45.19
C ARG A 24 -24.17 22.01 44.54
N SER A 25 -23.14 22.35 45.32
CA SER A 25 -21.90 22.91 44.75
C SER A 25 -21.17 21.93 43.84
N ILE A 26 -21.11 20.64 44.19
CA ILE A 26 -20.52 19.60 43.35
C ILE A 26 -21.32 19.44 42.04
N LEU A 27 -22.66 19.45 42.10
CA LEU A 27 -23.52 19.40 40.92
C LEU A 27 -23.38 20.64 40.02
N ALA A 28 -23.26 21.83 40.58
CA ALA A 28 -23.00 23.07 39.88
C ALA A 28 -21.62 23.01 39.13
N LEU A 29 -20.57 22.56 39.85
CA LEU A 29 -19.25 22.35 39.26
C LEU A 29 -19.28 21.31 38.10
N ALA A 30 -20.07 20.23 38.27
CA ALA A 30 -20.22 19.24 37.20
C ALA A 30 -20.92 19.80 35.97
N THR A 31 -21.84 20.75 36.15
CA THR A 31 -22.53 21.45 35.05
C THR A 31 -21.61 22.40 34.30
N ASP A 32 -20.75 23.12 35.04
CA ASP A 32 -19.82 24.10 34.47
C ASP A 32 -18.56 23.47 33.89
N PHE A 33 -18.18 22.26 34.34
CA PHE A 33 -16.99 21.57 33.93
C PHE A 33 -16.85 21.42 32.36
N PRO A 34 -17.88 20.99 31.60
CA PRO A 34 -17.79 20.91 30.16
C PRO A 34 -17.53 22.26 29.50
N ALA A 35 -18.05 23.36 30.05
CA ALA A 35 -17.83 24.72 29.53
C ALA A 35 -16.36 25.12 29.72
N VAL A 36 -15.84 24.98 30.96
CA VAL A 36 -14.42 25.28 31.27
C VAL A 36 -13.48 24.37 30.44
N TRP A 37 -13.81 23.09 30.30
CA TRP A 37 -13.00 22.14 29.51
C TRP A 37 -12.89 22.55 28.02
N ARG A 38 -13.99 23.03 27.43
CA ARG A 38 -14.06 23.42 26.01
C ARG A 38 -13.61 24.82 25.73
N ASP A 39 -13.44 25.64 26.75
CA ASP A 39 -12.98 27.02 26.58
C ASP A 39 -11.58 27.03 25.94
N PRO A 40 -11.39 27.68 24.79
CA PRO A 40 -10.08 27.85 24.17
C PRO A 40 -9.06 28.55 25.06
N ALA A 41 -9.51 29.40 25.99
CA ALA A 41 -8.65 30.09 26.94
C ALA A 41 -8.11 29.18 28.03
N THR A 42 -8.66 27.97 28.26
CA THR A 42 -8.20 27.01 29.24
C THR A 42 -6.92 26.32 28.79
N PRO A 43 -5.76 26.56 29.43
CA PRO A 43 -4.50 25.92 29.07
C PRO A 43 -4.53 24.40 29.26
N ASP A 44 -3.79 23.63 28.46
CA ASP A 44 -3.68 22.17 28.57
C ASP A 44 -3.17 21.71 29.93
N ARG A 45 -2.36 22.53 30.62
CA ARG A 45 -1.91 22.27 31.97
C ARG A 45 -3.07 22.21 32.98
N GLU A 46 -4.04 23.13 32.83
CA GLU A 46 -5.22 23.14 33.71
C GLU A 46 -6.18 22.00 33.38
N ARG A 47 -6.34 21.68 32.07
CA ARG A 47 -7.09 20.48 31.66
C ARG A 47 -6.51 19.21 32.25
N LYS A 48 -5.16 19.05 32.26
CA LYS A 48 -4.49 17.92 32.92
C LYS A 48 -4.73 17.89 34.42
N ARG A 49 -4.71 19.05 35.11
CA ARG A 49 -5.01 19.13 36.55
C ARG A 49 -6.44 18.69 36.84
N MET A 50 -7.41 19.16 36.03
CA MET A 50 -8.80 18.74 36.18
C MET A 50 -8.97 17.24 36.05
N LEU A 51 -8.34 16.61 35.05
CA LEU A 51 -8.35 15.16 34.91
C LEU A 51 -7.71 14.44 36.10
N ALA A 52 -6.58 14.93 36.61
CA ALA A 52 -5.89 14.35 37.75
C ALA A 52 -6.71 14.40 39.07
N LEU A 53 -7.66 15.35 39.16
CA LEU A 53 -8.58 15.41 40.28
C LEU A 53 -9.70 14.37 40.16
N LEU A 54 -10.09 13.96 38.96
CA LEU A 54 -11.21 13.06 38.72
C LEU A 54 -10.78 11.61 38.55
N ILE A 55 -9.66 11.38 37.90
CA ILE A 55 -9.19 10.05 37.49
C ILE A 55 -8.19 9.51 38.54
N GLU A 56 -8.38 8.28 38.92
CA GLU A 56 -7.45 7.55 39.82
C GLU A 56 -6.35 6.89 38.98
N ASP A 57 -6.75 6.11 37.96
CA ASP A 57 -5.83 5.51 36.99
C ASP A 57 -6.47 5.32 35.59
N VAL A 58 -5.62 5.11 34.62
CA VAL A 58 -6.00 4.78 33.25
C VAL A 58 -5.17 3.58 32.82
N THR A 59 -5.84 2.47 32.56
CA THR A 59 -5.20 1.26 32.03
C THR A 59 -5.41 1.17 30.53
N LEU A 60 -4.31 1.13 29.78
CA LEU A 60 -4.32 0.97 28.32
C LEU A 60 -3.98 -0.46 27.94
N THR A 61 -4.92 -1.14 27.28
CA THR A 61 -4.69 -2.47 26.71
C THR A 61 -4.65 -2.37 25.19
N LYS A 62 -3.49 -2.62 24.61
CA LYS A 62 -3.28 -2.57 23.16
C LYS A 62 -3.38 -3.98 22.56
N ARG A 63 -4.48 -4.24 21.86
CA ARG A 63 -4.70 -5.48 21.08
C ARG A 63 -5.01 -5.11 19.63
N ARG A 64 -6.05 -5.67 19.05
CA ARG A 64 -6.58 -5.27 17.72
C ARG A 64 -7.08 -3.82 17.75
N GLU A 65 -7.65 -3.42 18.89
CA GLU A 65 -8.07 -2.07 19.21
C GLU A 65 -7.38 -1.63 20.51
N ILE A 66 -7.43 -0.36 20.86
CA ILE A 66 -6.95 0.16 22.11
C ILE A 66 -8.15 0.26 23.06
N SER A 67 -8.15 -0.56 24.11
CA SER A 67 -9.09 -0.45 25.21
C SER A 67 -8.50 0.45 26.29
N VAL A 68 -9.24 1.49 26.65
CA VAL A 68 -8.88 2.49 27.67
C VAL A 68 -9.83 2.31 28.83
N ALA A 69 -9.41 1.63 29.88
CA ALA A 69 -10.17 1.52 31.12
C ALA A 69 -9.81 2.68 32.05
N ILE A 70 -10.78 3.52 32.36
CA ILE A 70 -10.62 4.71 33.21
C ILE A 70 -11.30 4.42 34.52
N ARG A 71 -10.55 4.47 35.62
CA ARG A 71 -11.06 4.38 36.96
C ARG A 71 -11.10 5.77 37.59
N PHE A 72 -12.28 6.18 37.99
CA PHE A 72 -12.47 7.46 38.66
C PHE A 72 -12.29 7.34 40.17
N LYS A 73 -11.81 8.38 40.82
CA LYS A 73 -11.63 8.43 42.27
C LYS A 73 -12.93 8.19 43.07
N ALA A 74 -14.08 8.43 42.45
CA ALA A 74 -15.39 8.09 43.01
C ALA A 74 -15.75 6.59 42.90
N GLY A 75 -14.85 5.73 42.45
CA GLY A 75 -15.03 4.28 42.30
C GLY A 75 -15.69 3.82 41.01
N ALA A 76 -16.22 4.72 40.19
CA ALA A 76 -16.77 4.37 38.86
C ALA A 76 -15.67 3.97 37.89
N THR A 77 -15.95 3.02 37.03
CA THR A 77 -15.05 2.61 35.93
C THR A 77 -15.76 2.73 34.58
N THR A 78 -15.10 3.32 33.59
CA THR A 78 -15.59 3.42 32.21
C THR A 78 -14.55 2.87 31.27
N THR A 79 -14.97 2.09 30.30
CA THR A 79 -14.10 1.57 29.25
C THR A 79 -14.44 2.20 27.91
N LEU A 80 -13.43 2.78 27.26
CA LEU A 80 -13.51 3.32 25.91
C LEU A 80 -12.73 2.41 24.96
N THR A 81 -13.24 2.26 23.75
CA THR A 81 -12.54 1.54 22.69
C THR A 81 -12.15 2.53 21.60
N LEU A 82 -10.87 2.58 21.28
CA LEU A 82 -10.31 3.45 20.25
C LEU A 82 -9.71 2.61 19.12
N PRO A 83 -9.86 3.02 17.87
CA PRO A 83 -9.16 2.38 16.77
C PRO A 83 -7.65 2.54 16.98
N ARG A 84 -6.92 1.51 16.62
CA ARG A 84 -5.45 1.57 16.68
C ARG A 84 -4.96 2.57 15.64
N PRO A 85 -4.12 3.55 15.99
CA PRO A 85 -3.52 4.44 15.02
C PRO A 85 -2.71 3.63 14.00
N LEU A 86 -2.75 4.04 12.76
CA LEU A 86 -1.95 3.43 11.70
C LEU A 86 -0.46 3.53 12.04
N THR A 87 0.27 2.47 11.78
CA THR A 87 1.73 2.51 11.88
C THR A 87 2.30 3.44 10.81
N ALA A 88 3.51 3.96 11.00
CA ALA A 88 4.20 4.78 10.01
C ALA A 88 4.30 4.06 8.64
N GLN A 89 4.48 2.75 8.66
CA GLN A 89 4.49 1.93 7.44
C GLN A 89 3.10 1.88 6.77
N GLN A 90 2.02 1.75 7.55
CA GLN A 90 0.65 1.77 7.01
C GLN A 90 0.25 3.15 6.49
N MET A 91 0.69 4.23 7.14
CA MET A 91 0.45 5.60 6.66
C MET A 91 1.18 5.89 5.34
N ARG A 92 2.35 5.28 5.13
CA ARG A 92 3.13 5.41 3.89
C ARG A 92 2.76 4.37 2.83
N ALA A 93 1.86 3.45 3.13
CA ALA A 93 1.43 2.44 2.17
C ALA A 93 0.60 3.09 1.06
N THR A 94 0.92 2.73 -0.17
CA THR A 94 0.13 3.15 -1.34
C THR A 94 -1.30 2.62 -1.22
N HIS A 95 -2.28 3.50 -1.46
CA HIS A 95 -3.70 3.16 -1.35
C HIS A 95 -4.06 1.97 -2.26
N PRO A 96 -4.96 1.05 -1.83
CA PRO A 96 -5.33 -0.12 -2.63
C PRO A 96 -5.85 0.21 -4.03
N GLU A 97 -6.58 1.29 -4.20
CA GLU A 97 -7.08 1.76 -5.51
C GLU A 97 -5.95 2.14 -6.45
N VAL A 98 -4.94 2.87 -5.95
CA VAL A 98 -3.75 3.22 -6.75
C VAL A 98 -2.98 1.97 -7.14
N ARG A 99 -2.91 0.98 -6.27
CA ARG A 99 -2.29 -0.32 -6.56
C ARG A 99 -3.02 -1.06 -7.68
N ALA A 100 -4.35 -1.04 -7.67
CA ALA A 100 -5.16 -1.62 -8.74
C ALA A 100 -4.96 -0.87 -10.07
N GLN A 101 -4.85 0.47 -10.04
CA GLN A 101 -4.53 1.26 -11.23
C GLN A 101 -3.14 0.93 -11.80
N ILE A 102 -2.14 0.77 -10.92
CA ILE A 102 -0.79 0.34 -11.33
C ILE A 102 -0.86 -1.03 -12.03
N ASP A 103 -1.60 -1.98 -11.49
CA ASP A 103 -1.72 -3.32 -12.07
C ASP A 103 -2.29 -3.27 -13.50
N VAL A 104 -3.36 -2.53 -13.71
CA VAL A 104 -3.95 -2.34 -15.05
C VAL A 104 -2.98 -1.64 -16.00
N LEU A 105 -2.30 -0.58 -15.55
CA LEU A 105 -1.37 0.16 -16.38
C LEU A 105 -0.13 -0.67 -16.79
N LEU A 106 0.29 -1.62 -15.97
CA LEU A 106 1.41 -2.50 -16.26
C LEU A 106 1.17 -3.47 -17.42
N ASP A 107 -0.04 -3.60 -17.94
CA ASP A 107 -0.32 -4.35 -19.17
C ASP A 107 0.21 -3.64 -20.42
N GLU A 108 0.34 -2.31 -20.33
CA GLU A 108 0.71 -1.48 -21.48
C GLU A 108 1.95 -0.62 -21.27
N TYR A 109 2.28 -0.27 -20.06
CA TYR A 109 3.28 0.75 -19.74
C TYR A 109 4.43 0.20 -18.91
N THR A 110 5.63 0.75 -19.11
CA THR A 110 6.79 0.52 -18.25
C THR A 110 6.61 1.23 -16.91
N ASP A 111 7.41 0.88 -15.90
CA ASP A 111 7.30 1.47 -14.56
C ASP A 111 7.38 3.01 -14.59
N ALA A 112 8.24 3.60 -15.45
CA ALA A 112 8.34 5.06 -15.60
C ALA A 112 7.11 5.67 -16.30
N GLN A 113 6.59 5.00 -17.33
CA GLN A 113 5.37 5.46 -18.00
C GLN A 113 4.15 5.38 -17.07
N VAL A 114 4.06 4.31 -16.24
CA VAL A 114 3.03 4.19 -15.21
C VAL A 114 3.12 5.36 -14.22
N ALA A 115 4.33 5.70 -13.75
CA ALA A 115 4.54 6.83 -12.86
C ALA A 115 4.05 8.15 -13.48
N HIS A 116 4.37 8.36 -14.76
CA HIS A 116 3.90 9.55 -15.49
C HIS A 116 2.37 9.64 -15.54
N VAL A 117 1.71 8.55 -15.95
CA VAL A 117 0.24 8.49 -16.02
C VAL A 117 -0.42 8.70 -14.66
N LEU A 118 0.16 8.14 -13.59
CA LEU A 118 -0.36 8.35 -12.23
C LEU A 118 -0.26 9.81 -11.80
N ASN A 119 0.87 10.47 -12.09
CA ASN A 119 1.07 11.88 -11.77
C ASN A 119 0.13 12.79 -12.56
N GLU A 120 -0.09 12.52 -13.85
CA GLU A 120 -1.08 13.23 -14.66
C GLU A 120 -2.51 13.11 -14.11
N ARG A 121 -2.84 11.97 -13.51
CA ARG A 121 -4.12 11.73 -12.84
C ARG A 121 -4.19 12.31 -11.42
N GLY A 122 -3.13 12.95 -10.94
CA GLY A 122 -3.07 13.57 -9.61
C GLY A 122 -2.87 12.58 -8.45
N PHE A 123 -2.49 11.33 -8.73
CA PHE A 123 -2.17 10.37 -7.68
C PHE A 123 -0.82 10.68 -7.05
N GLN A 124 -0.71 10.39 -5.74
CA GLN A 124 0.51 10.55 -4.96
C GLN A 124 0.86 9.25 -4.24
N THR A 125 2.13 9.11 -3.89
CA THR A 125 2.60 8.02 -3.03
C THR A 125 1.98 8.14 -1.64
N GLY A 126 2.05 7.10 -0.84
CA GLY A 126 1.60 7.16 0.56
C GLY A 126 2.37 8.18 1.43
N ALA A 127 3.50 8.72 0.95
CA ALA A 127 4.23 9.81 1.59
C ALA A 127 3.76 11.20 1.11
N GLY A 128 2.90 11.26 0.09
CA GLY A 128 2.43 12.51 -0.51
C GLY A 128 3.33 13.03 -1.65
N ASP A 129 4.34 12.25 -2.04
CA ASP A 129 5.26 12.61 -3.13
C ASP A 129 4.70 12.16 -4.49
N PRO A 130 5.13 12.77 -5.60
CA PRO A 130 4.84 12.26 -6.94
C PRO A 130 5.45 10.86 -7.14
N PHE A 131 4.82 10.07 -8.01
CA PHE A 131 5.37 8.77 -8.42
C PHE A 131 6.58 8.95 -9.32
N ASP A 132 7.57 8.07 -9.16
CA ASP A 132 8.68 7.83 -10.07
C ASP A 132 8.77 6.34 -10.42
N ALA A 133 9.66 5.97 -11.32
CA ALA A 133 9.85 4.58 -11.72
C ALA A 133 10.20 3.67 -10.54
N VAL A 134 10.96 4.19 -9.56
CA VAL A 134 11.40 3.42 -8.38
C VAL A 134 10.21 3.17 -7.44
N SER A 135 9.39 4.18 -7.18
CA SER A 135 8.20 4.03 -6.33
C SER A 135 7.18 3.06 -6.94
N VAL A 136 6.95 3.11 -8.26
CA VAL A 136 6.12 2.12 -8.98
C VAL A 136 6.71 0.71 -8.85
N GLN A 137 8.03 0.57 -9.04
CA GLN A 137 8.73 -0.71 -8.88
C GLN A 137 8.57 -1.27 -7.46
N TRP A 138 8.66 -0.43 -6.42
CA TRP A 138 8.44 -0.83 -5.04
C TRP A 138 7.02 -1.29 -4.77
N VAL A 139 6.01 -0.57 -5.29
CA VAL A 139 4.60 -0.99 -5.20
C VAL A 139 4.41 -2.32 -5.89
N ARG A 140 4.92 -2.47 -7.10
CA ARG A 140 4.87 -3.70 -7.89
C ARG A 140 5.50 -4.88 -7.14
N PHE A 141 6.70 -4.70 -6.60
CA PHE A 141 7.41 -5.74 -5.84
C PHE A 141 6.63 -6.13 -4.57
N SER A 142 6.17 -5.15 -3.78
CA SER A 142 5.43 -5.40 -2.54
C SER A 142 4.08 -6.09 -2.78
N ALA A 143 3.41 -5.76 -3.89
CA ALA A 143 2.14 -6.35 -4.30
C ALA A 143 2.30 -7.61 -5.16
N LYS A 144 3.54 -8.04 -5.46
CA LYS A 144 3.88 -9.19 -6.33
C LYS A 144 3.28 -9.06 -7.73
N LEU A 145 3.19 -7.84 -8.25
CA LEU A 145 2.70 -7.59 -9.60
C LEU A 145 3.81 -7.84 -10.64
N PRO A 146 3.54 -8.59 -11.71
CA PRO A 146 4.52 -8.80 -12.78
C PRO A 146 4.79 -7.51 -13.55
N SER A 147 6.03 -7.30 -13.98
CA SER A 147 6.40 -6.18 -14.85
C SER A 147 5.81 -6.34 -16.27
N LEU A 148 5.75 -5.25 -17.05
CA LEU A 148 5.39 -5.31 -18.47
C LEU A 148 6.17 -6.40 -19.22
N LYS A 149 7.49 -6.49 -18.97
CA LYS A 149 8.32 -7.54 -19.58
C LYS A 149 7.82 -8.95 -19.29
N LEU A 150 7.50 -9.25 -18.03
CA LEU A 150 7.01 -10.57 -17.65
C LEU A 150 5.63 -10.87 -18.24
N ARG A 151 4.76 -9.87 -18.34
CA ARG A 151 3.43 -9.98 -18.94
C ARG A 151 3.54 -10.27 -20.45
N LEU A 152 4.40 -9.54 -21.14
CA LEU A 152 4.65 -9.74 -22.58
C LEU A 152 5.28 -11.11 -22.87
N LEU A 153 6.21 -11.57 -22.03
CA LEU A 153 6.78 -12.92 -22.16
C LEU A 153 5.71 -13.99 -21.90
N ALA A 154 4.84 -13.80 -20.91
CA ALA A 154 3.72 -14.71 -20.65
C ALA A 154 2.70 -14.73 -21.80
N ALA A 155 2.53 -13.61 -22.50
CA ALA A 155 1.70 -13.50 -23.69
C ALA A 155 2.31 -14.20 -24.93
N GLY A 156 3.56 -14.69 -24.84
CA GLY A 156 4.23 -15.41 -25.94
C GLY A 156 5.25 -14.61 -26.73
N MET A 157 5.51 -13.36 -26.35
CA MET A 157 6.62 -12.60 -26.94
C MET A 157 7.96 -13.20 -26.52
N ILE A 158 8.97 -13.02 -27.34
CA ILE A 158 10.31 -13.56 -27.14
C ILE A 158 11.38 -12.47 -27.17
N THR A 159 12.49 -12.73 -26.50
CA THR A 159 13.64 -11.83 -26.50
C THR A 159 14.38 -11.83 -27.85
N THR A 160 15.20 -10.79 -28.09
CA THR A 160 16.09 -10.73 -29.28
C THR A 160 16.97 -11.98 -29.39
N LYS A 161 17.47 -12.50 -28.27
CA LYS A 161 18.31 -13.70 -28.24
C LYS A 161 17.52 -14.93 -28.72
N GLN A 162 16.34 -15.16 -28.16
CA GLN A 162 15.48 -16.27 -28.56
C GLN A 162 15.03 -16.16 -30.03
N LEU A 163 14.75 -14.93 -30.51
CA LEU A 163 14.40 -14.72 -31.92
C LEU A 163 15.56 -15.05 -32.80
N THR A 164 16.81 -14.64 -32.45
CA THR A 164 18.03 -15.01 -33.21
C THR A 164 18.22 -16.53 -33.21
N GLU A 165 18.07 -17.20 -32.08
CA GLU A 165 18.22 -18.66 -31.97
C GLU A 165 17.17 -19.41 -32.83
N LYS A 166 15.93 -18.96 -32.82
CA LYS A 166 14.84 -19.61 -33.57
C LYS A 166 14.90 -19.37 -35.07
N THR A 167 15.39 -18.20 -35.48
CA THR A 167 15.34 -17.79 -36.91
C THR A 167 16.70 -17.86 -37.62
N GLY A 168 17.80 -17.95 -36.87
CA GLY A 168 19.16 -17.82 -37.39
C GLY A 168 19.52 -16.41 -37.87
N VAL A 169 18.67 -15.43 -37.63
CA VAL A 169 18.82 -14.04 -38.12
C VAL A 169 19.68 -13.25 -37.13
N PRO A 170 20.72 -12.53 -37.59
CA PRO A 170 21.57 -11.71 -36.74
C PRO A 170 20.80 -10.58 -36.04
N ARG A 171 21.17 -10.25 -34.80
CA ARG A 171 20.57 -9.18 -33.99
C ARG A 171 20.49 -7.84 -34.72
N THR A 172 21.50 -7.49 -35.50
CA THR A 172 21.54 -6.26 -36.31
C THR A 172 20.44 -6.21 -37.37
N THR A 173 20.14 -7.35 -37.98
CA THR A 173 19.05 -7.49 -38.97
C THR A 173 17.69 -7.41 -38.27
N ILE A 174 17.51 -8.05 -37.12
CA ILE A 174 16.29 -7.97 -36.29
C ILE A 174 16.03 -6.51 -35.92
N SER A 175 17.06 -5.79 -35.44
CA SER A 175 16.93 -4.36 -35.10
C SER A 175 16.52 -3.52 -36.32
N ARG A 176 17.07 -3.79 -37.51
CA ARG A 176 16.68 -3.11 -38.76
C ARG A 176 15.23 -3.43 -39.13
N TRP A 177 14.81 -4.66 -38.99
CA TRP A 177 13.42 -5.06 -39.25
C TRP A 177 12.44 -4.35 -38.33
N ARG A 178 12.77 -4.27 -37.04
CA ARG A 178 11.99 -3.50 -36.07
C ARG A 178 11.85 -2.03 -36.50
N THR A 179 12.97 -1.37 -36.82
CA THR A 179 12.97 0.04 -37.28
C THR A 179 12.16 0.26 -38.52
N LYS A 180 12.11 -0.75 -39.43
CA LYS A 180 11.32 -0.71 -40.65
C LYS A 180 9.88 -1.21 -40.48
N GLY A 181 9.46 -1.59 -39.28
CA GLY A 181 8.12 -2.12 -39.04
C GLY A 181 7.83 -3.49 -39.67
N LEU A 182 8.88 -4.24 -40.08
CA LEU A 182 8.72 -5.54 -40.72
C LEU A 182 8.39 -6.67 -39.74
N ILE A 183 8.62 -6.47 -38.48
CA ILE A 183 8.28 -7.41 -37.40
C ILE A 183 7.61 -6.65 -36.26
N GLN A 184 6.67 -7.30 -35.59
CA GLN A 184 6.02 -6.75 -34.42
C GLN A 184 6.95 -6.82 -33.23
N ALA A 185 7.18 -5.66 -32.60
CA ALA A 185 8.06 -5.52 -31.48
C ALA A 185 7.49 -4.53 -30.46
N ARG A 186 7.78 -4.75 -29.20
CA ARG A 186 7.36 -3.87 -28.11
C ARG A 186 8.55 -3.60 -27.16
N MET A 187 8.75 -2.34 -26.82
CA MET A 187 9.72 -1.97 -25.81
C MET A 187 9.15 -2.34 -24.43
N CYS A 188 9.94 -3.01 -23.60
CA CYS A 188 9.49 -3.55 -22.32
C CYS A 188 10.27 -3.02 -21.10
N ALA A 189 11.28 -2.17 -21.32
CA ALA A 189 12.05 -1.54 -20.29
C ALA A 189 12.65 -0.20 -20.77
N GLU A 190 12.87 0.73 -19.83
CA GLU A 190 13.49 2.04 -20.12
C GLU A 190 14.94 1.90 -20.62
N SER A 191 15.61 0.81 -20.33
CA SER A 191 16.92 0.47 -20.88
C SER A 191 16.94 0.23 -22.41
N GLY A 192 15.76 0.34 -23.07
CA GLY A 192 15.63 0.08 -24.51
C GLY A 192 15.57 -1.41 -24.85
N GLU A 193 15.18 -2.26 -23.91
CA GLU A 193 14.97 -3.68 -24.18
C GLU A 193 13.67 -3.90 -24.96
N TRP A 194 13.74 -4.75 -26.01
CA TRP A 194 12.64 -5.07 -26.90
C TRP A 194 12.28 -6.54 -26.85
N LEU A 195 10.99 -6.83 -26.88
CA LEU A 195 10.41 -8.16 -27.12
C LEU A 195 9.73 -8.19 -28.48
N TYR A 196 9.60 -9.38 -29.03
CA TYR A 196 9.15 -9.61 -30.40
C TYR A 196 8.11 -10.72 -30.46
N TRP A 197 7.12 -10.57 -31.28
CA TRP A 197 6.34 -11.72 -31.73
C TRP A 197 7.16 -12.51 -32.73
N LEU A 198 7.11 -13.85 -32.64
CA LEU A 198 7.72 -14.71 -33.66
C LEU A 198 7.00 -14.48 -34.97
N PRO A 199 7.68 -13.99 -36.03
CA PRO A 199 7.02 -13.75 -37.31
C PRO A 199 6.66 -15.10 -37.98
N GLU A 200 5.48 -15.17 -38.58
CA GLU A 200 5.05 -16.35 -39.34
C GLU A 200 5.96 -16.62 -40.53
N GLN A 201 6.41 -15.56 -41.20
CA GLN A 201 7.38 -15.61 -42.30
C GLN A 201 8.56 -14.70 -41.96
N ILE A 202 9.75 -15.25 -42.15
CA ILE A 202 11.00 -14.50 -41.95
C ILE A 202 11.16 -13.51 -43.10
N PRO A 203 11.21 -12.17 -42.81
CA PRO A 203 11.42 -11.17 -43.86
C PRO A 203 12.75 -11.41 -44.60
N PRO A 204 12.84 -11.09 -45.89
CA PRO A 204 14.07 -11.29 -46.68
C PRO A 204 15.21 -10.42 -46.15
N TYR A 205 16.41 -10.99 -46.08
CA TYR A 205 17.62 -10.26 -45.68
C TYR A 205 18.87 -10.75 -46.41
N ARG A 206 19.86 -9.88 -46.55
CA ARG A 206 21.15 -10.24 -47.12
C ARG A 206 21.84 -11.23 -46.16
N GLY A 207 22.15 -12.43 -46.62
CA GLY A 207 22.75 -13.50 -45.81
C GLY A 207 21.76 -14.62 -45.44
N ALA A 208 20.50 -14.54 -45.91
CA ALA A 208 19.63 -15.70 -45.81
C ALA A 208 20.24 -16.87 -46.60
N PRO A 209 20.30 -18.07 -46.03
CA PRO A 209 20.73 -19.23 -46.77
C PRO A 209 19.80 -19.36 -48.03
N LYS A 210 20.38 -19.48 -49.21
CA LYS A 210 19.59 -19.75 -50.40
C LYS A 210 18.79 -21.03 -50.14
N ARG A 211 17.45 -20.92 -50.13
CA ARG A 211 16.59 -22.11 -50.09
C ARG A 211 17.06 -23.05 -51.20
N GLN A 212 17.61 -24.18 -50.83
CA GLN A 212 17.77 -25.27 -51.81
C GLN A 212 16.34 -25.66 -52.27
N PRO A 213 16.08 -25.73 -53.58
CA PRO A 213 14.80 -26.23 -54.06
C PRO A 213 14.65 -27.64 -53.50
N VAL A 214 13.52 -27.90 -52.83
CA VAL A 214 13.14 -29.25 -52.42
C VAL A 214 13.15 -30.08 -53.71
N GLY A 215 14.18 -30.93 -53.85
CA GLY A 215 14.27 -31.86 -54.96
C GLY A 215 13.04 -32.75 -54.94
N THR A 216 12.22 -32.62 -55.95
CA THR A 216 11.20 -33.61 -56.30
C THR A 216 11.91 -34.91 -56.53
N SER A 217 11.92 -35.79 -55.53
CA SER A 217 12.33 -37.17 -55.71
C SER A 217 11.30 -37.86 -56.61
N THR A 218 11.62 -37.88 -57.88
CA THR A 218 10.94 -38.71 -58.85
C THR A 218 11.29 -40.16 -58.54
N ALA A 219 10.40 -40.84 -57.87
CA ALA A 219 10.46 -42.29 -57.75
C ALA A 219 10.31 -42.88 -59.18
N ARG A 220 11.44 -43.21 -59.81
CA ARG A 220 11.45 -44.11 -60.93
C ARG A 220 11.26 -45.51 -60.45
N GLY A 221 10.12 -46.09 -60.74
CA GLY A 221 9.94 -47.53 -60.70
C GLY A 221 10.83 -48.23 -61.71
N ALA A 222 11.30 -49.39 -61.33
CA ALA A 222 11.80 -50.45 -62.23
C ALA A 222 11.24 -51.75 -61.76
N LEU A 223 10.41 -52.31 -62.56
CA LEU A 223 10.33 -53.71 -63.03
C LEU A 223 10.73 -54.81 -62.09
#